data_50d5c87b4cd5f67d3d1996baaaa89494
#
_entry.id   50d5c87b4cd5f67d3d1996baaaa89494
#
_cell.length_a   1.000
_cell.length_b   1.000
_cell.length_c   1.000
_cell.angle_alpha   90.00
_cell.angle_beta   90.00
_cell.angle_gamma   90.00
#
_symmetry.space_group_name_H-M   'P 1'
#
loop_
_entity.id
_entity.type
_entity.pdbx_description
1 polymer ?
#
loop_
_entity_poly.entity_id
_entity_poly.type
_entity_poly.pdbx_seq_one_letter_code
_entity_poly.pdbx_strand_id
1 'polypeptide(L)'
;QYAGGEWGGPWRRGPVMTPSTQREERAREIENRYKHAMTLRGTLDQQCEEIARRILPNYAGTFTNKDGNRTPGVPRTEEMFDATGALALTRFAAAMESMLTPQNSQWHGLQPADNALKKRRNVQLWFEELTQSLFKYRYASNANFSSQQHENYLALGAFGSGTMFIDKLQPRYGAGLRYRAVHLGEVFFCENHQGIIDTVIRKFNLTARQVIQKFGDNPNIPDKIREAAKDAKKYDDPFPFLHYVTPRDDYQQGRLDQRGMAYQSDYVSCEGHGLLADEGFASFPYAISRYVIAPGEVYGRSPAMLVLPSLKVLNEEKKTVLKQGQRVVDPVLLAHDDGVLDNFSLRGGALNYGGVSADGKPLVHVLPTGNIAVGKDLMDDERAVINDAFLVTLFQILTETPEMTATEVIERTREKGALLSPTMGRQQSESLGPMIEREID
;
A
#
# COMPACT_ATOMS: atom_id res chain seq x y z
N GLN A 1 -47.87 34.27 -46.56
CA GLN A 1 -48.16 32.82 -46.66
C GLN A 1 -46.86 32.06 -46.34
N TYR A 2 -46.61 31.69 -45.09
CA TYR A 2 -45.74 30.62 -44.76
C TYR A 2 -46.41 29.78 -43.66
N ALA A 3 -46.67 28.53 -44.02
CA ALA A 3 -47.38 27.56 -43.22
C ALA A 3 -46.54 27.13 -42.00
N GLY A 4 -47.14 27.10 -40.82
CA GLY A 4 -46.59 26.55 -39.60
C GLY A 4 -46.46 25.03 -39.69
N GLY A 5 -45.27 24.53 -39.42
CA GLY A 5 -45.00 23.11 -39.18
C GLY A 5 -44.90 22.87 -37.67
N GLU A 6 -45.94 22.24 -37.11
CA GLU A 6 -45.93 21.74 -35.74
C GLU A 6 -44.90 20.60 -35.59
N TRP A 7 -43.85 20.86 -34.83
CA TRP A 7 -42.94 19.82 -34.32
C TRP A 7 -43.37 19.45 -32.91
N GLY A 8 -44.45 18.70 -32.77
CA GLY A 8 -44.92 18.10 -31.53
C GLY A 8 -44.70 16.60 -31.54
N GLY A 9 -43.46 16.15 -31.37
CA GLY A 9 -43.17 14.77 -31.00
C GLY A 9 -43.35 14.56 -29.49
N PRO A 10 -44.11 13.55 -29.04
CA PRO A 10 -44.21 13.26 -27.61
C PRO A 10 -42.89 12.71 -27.13
N TRP A 11 -42.15 13.53 -26.34
CA TRP A 11 -41.06 13.03 -25.54
C TRP A 11 -41.65 11.96 -24.62
N ARG A 12 -41.46 10.70 -24.95
CA ARG A 12 -41.75 9.59 -24.04
C ARG A 12 -40.93 9.81 -22.79
N ARG A 13 -41.55 10.31 -21.72
CA ARG A 13 -41.00 10.22 -20.38
C ARG A 13 -40.77 8.74 -20.14
N GLY A 14 -39.52 8.32 -19.97
CA GLY A 14 -39.21 6.98 -19.54
C GLY A 14 -39.99 6.63 -18.28
N PRO A 15 -40.18 5.36 -17.95
CA PRO A 15 -40.93 4.96 -16.75
C PRO A 15 -40.40 5.69 -15.55
N VAL A 16 -41.29 6.30 -14.74
CA VAL A 16 -40.93 6.94 -13.48
C VAL A 16 -40.44 5.83 -12.58
N MET A 17 -39.12 5.75 -12.39
CA MET A 17 -38.49 4.74 -11.55
C MET A 17 -38.84 4.96 -10.09
N THR A 18 -39.10 3.87 -9.36
CA THR A 18 -39.29 3.93 -7.91
C THR A 18 -37.93 4.21 -7.25
N PRO A 19 -37.91 4.83 -6.04
CA PRO A 19 -36.66 5.08 -5.32
C PRO A 19 -35.82 3.82 -5.06
N SER A 20 -36.43 2.65 -4.92
CA SER A 20 -35.77 1.35 -4.80
C SER A 20 -35.06 0.96 -6.10
N THR A 21 -35.72 1.11 -7.25
CA THR A 21 -35.14 0.82 -8.56
C THR A 21 -33.93 1.71 -8.88
N GLN A 22 -34.01 3.00 -8.55
CA GLN A 22 -32.87 3.92 -8.73
C GLN A 22 -31.66 3.53 -7.89
N ARG A 23 -31.87 3.07 -6.64
CA ARG A 23 -30.80 2.59 -5.76
C ARG A 23 -30.14 1.32 -6.27
N GLU A 24 -30.92 0.38 -6.77
CA GLU A 24 -30.38 -0.86 -7.39
C GLU A 24 -29.58 -0.56 -8.65
N GLU A 25 -30.05 0.33 -9.51
CA GLU A 25 -29.32 0.75 -10.70
C GLU A 25 -28.01 1.43 -10.35
N ARG A 26 -28.00 2.30 -9.34
CA ARG A 26 -26.79 2.94 -8.83
C ARG A 26 -25.80 1.91 -8.29
N ALA A 27 -26.25 0.94 -7.53
CA ALA A 27 -25.41 -0.15 -7.04
C ALA A 27 -24.77 -0.94 -8.19
N ARG A 28 -25.54 -1.31 -9.22
CA ARG A 28 -25.02 -2.01 -10.41
C ARG A 28 -24.03 -1.16 -11.21
N GLU A 29 -24.27 0.15 -11.33
CA GLU A 29 -23.34 1.08 -11.96
C GLU A 29 -21.99 1.06 -11.23
N ILE A 30 -21.98 1.19 -9.91
CA ILE A 30 -20.76 1.16 -9.08
C ILE A 30 -20.02 -0.17 -9.23
N GLU A 31 -20.74 -1.29 -9.22
CA GLU A 31 -20.13 -2.61 -9.45
C GLU A 31 -19.50 -2.73 -10.84
N ASN A 32 -20.15 -2.21 -11.86
CA ASN A 32 -19.60 -2.23 -13.22
C ASN A 32 -18.36 -1.35 -13.34
N ARG A 33 -18.35 -0.17 -12.72
CA ARG A 33 -17.16 0.69 -12.62
C ARG A 33 -16.01 -0.01 -11.89
N TYR A 34 -16.31 -0.71 -10.81
CA TYR A 34 -15.32 -1.52 -10.10
C TYR A 34 -14.71 -2.62 -11.00
N LYS A 35 -15.55 -3.40 -11.69
CA LYS A 35 -15.09 -4.45 -12.61
C LYS A 35 -14.21 -3.90 -13.73
N HIS A 36 -14.58 -2.75 -14.28
CA HIS A 36 -13.79 -2.07 -15.31
C HIS A 36 -12.43 -1.61 -14.76
N ALA A 37 -12.40 -0.94 -13.60
CA ALA A 37 -11.17 -0.51 -12.95
C ALA A 37 -10.24 -1.70 -12.61
N MET A 38 -10.80 -2.82 -12.16
CA MET A 38 -10.05 -4.05 -11.90
C MET A 38 -9.40 -4.61 -13.18
N THR A 39 -10.12 -4.59 -14.31
CA THR A 39 -9.58 -5.06 -15.59
C THR A 39 -8.43 -4.18 -16.07
N LEU A 40 -8.55 -2.86 -15.97
CA LEU A 40 -7.51 -1.91 -16.38
C LEU A 40 -6.23 -2.07 -15.55
N ARG A 41 -6.34 -2.42 -14.27
CA ARG A 41 -5.20 -2.53 -13.36
C ARG A 41 -4.57 -3.93 -13.32
N GLY A 42 -5.08 -4.91 -14.04
CA GLY A 42 -4.65 -6.31 -13.95
C GLY A 42 -3.14 -6.55 -14.08
N THR A 43 -2.46 -5.87 -15.01
CA THR A 43 -1.01 -5.96 -15.20
C THR A 43 -0.24 -5.39 -14.01
N LEU A 44 -0.67 -4.24 -13.49
CA LEU A 44 -0.07 -3.63 -12.30
C LEU A 44 -0.24 -4.51 -11.07
N ASP A 45 -1.42 -5.12 -10.89
CA ASP A 45 -1.69 -6.03 -9.78
C ASP A 45 -0.76 -7.26 -9.79
N GLN A 46 -0.47 -7.82 -10.97
CA GLN A 46 0.49 -8.92 -11.10
C GLN A 46 1.90 -8.50 -10.69
N GLN A 47 2.36 -7.33 -11.15
CA GLN A 47 3.66 -6.79 -10.77
C GLN A 47 3.74 -6.51 -9.26
N CYS A 48 2.70 -5.93 -8.68
CA CYS A 48 2.62 -5.66 -7.25
C CYS A 48 2.61 -6.95 -6.42
N GLU A 49 1.94 -8.01 -6.90
CA GLU A 49 1.95 -9.33 -6.25
C GLU A 49 3.36 -9.94 -6.23
N GLU A 50 4.11 -9.83 -7.33
CA GLU A 50 5.50 -10.29 -7.37
C GLU A 50 6.41 -9.52 -6.42
N ILE A 51 6.21 -8.20 -6.30
CA ILE A 51 6.94 -7.36 -5.34
C ILE A 51 6.57 -7.76 -3.91
N ALA A 52 5.26 -7.94 -3.62
CA ALA A 52 4.80 -8.32 -2.30
C ALA A 52 5.46 -9.62 -1.82
N ARG A 53 5.53 -10.65 -2.66
CA ARG A 53 6.18 -11.93 -2.32
C ARG A 53 7.65 -11.80 -1.94
N ARG A 54 8.36 -10.80 -2.48
CA ARG A 54 9.82 -10.63 -2.29
C ARG A 54 10.20 -9.60 -1.23
N ILE A 55 9.39 -8.58 -1.03
CA ILE A 55 9.74 -7.45 -0.16
C ILE A 55 8.76 -7.31 1.02
N LEU A 56 7.46 -7.57 0.80
CA LEU A 56 6.41 -7.48 1.81
C LEU A 56 5.58 -8.78 1.85
N PRO A 57 6.15 -9.91 2.28
CA PRO A 57 5.46 -11.20 2.21
C PRO A 57 4.14 -11.21 2.99
N ASN A 58 4.01 -10.40 4.03
CA ASN A 58 2.75 -10.25 4.77
C ASN A 58 1.60 -9.73 3.90
N TYR A 59 1.88 -9.04 2.79
CA TYR A 59 0.90 -8.53 1.83
C TYR A 59 0.72 -9.42 0.60
N ALA A 60 1.53 -10.47 0.44
CA ALA A 60 1.40 -11.42 -0.66
C ALA A 60 0.00 -12.09 -0.67
N GLY A 61 -0.56 -12.30 -1.85
CA GLY A 61 -1.90 -12.81 -2.06
C GLY A 61 -3.02 -11.75 -2.01
N THR A 62 -2.73 -10.47 -1.71
CA THR A 62 -3.77 -9.43 -1.65
C THR A 62 -4.22 -8.97 -3.03
N PHE A 63 -3.30 -8.95 -3.99
CA PHE A 63 -3.58 -8.52 -5.36
C PHE A 63 -4.26 -9.61 -6.18
N THR A 64 -3.99 -10.88 -5.89
CA THR A 64 -4.58 -12.04 -6.58
C THR A 64 -5.90 -12.47 -5.95
N ASN A 65 -6.01 -12.46 -4.63
CA ASN A 65 -7.25 -12.79 -3.92
C ASN A 65 -8.06 -11.54 -3.60
N LYS A 66 -8.92 -11.14 -4.54
CA LYS A 66 -9.79 -9.96 -4.40
C LYS A 66 -10.94 -10.14 -3.40
N ASP A 67 -11.18 -11.34 -2.92
CA ASP A 67 -12.23 -11.61 -1.93
C ASP A 67 -11.82 -11.34 -0.49
N GLY A 68 -10.52 -11.02 -0.28
CA GLY A 68 -10.00 -10.57 1.00
C GLY A 68 -9.98 -11.60 2.12
N ASN A 69 -10.36 -12.85 1.83
CA ASN A 69 -10.31 -13.94 2.80
C ASN A 69 -8.88 -14.46 2.93
N ARG A 70 -8.27 -14.17 4.05
CA ARG A 70 -6.90 -14.61 4.37
C ARG A 70 -6.89 -15.52 5.57
N THR A 71 -6.26 -16.67 5.43
CA THR A 71 -6.02 -17.57 6.57
C THR A 71 -4.89 -16.98 7.43
N PRO A 72 -5.12 -16.69 8.71
CA PRO A 72 -4.07 -16.24 9.61
C PRO A 72 -2.98 -17.31 9.78
N GLY A 73 -1.71 -16.88 9.93
CA GLY A 73 -0.61 -17.77 10.24
C GLY A 73 -0.02 -18.58 9.07
N VAL A 74 -0.52 -18.41 7.84
CA VAL A 74 0.08 -19.05 6.66
C VAL A 74 1.48 -18.46 6.42
N PRO A 75 2.56 -19.29 6.37
CA PRO A 75 3.89 -18.81 6.04
C PRO A 75 3.92 -18.27 4.61
N ARG A 76 4.51 -17.10 4.42
CA ARG A 76 4.55 -16.39 3.12
C ARG A 76 5.97 -16.01 2.71
N THR A 77 6.96 -16.45 3.49
CA THR A 77 8.39 -16.15 3.27
C THR A 77 9.15 -17.29 2.58
N GLU A 78 8.44 -18.36 2.17
CA GLU A 78 9.07 -19.57 1.61
C GLU A 78 9.87 -19.31 0.34
N GLU A 79 9.48 -18.31 -0.45
CA GLU A 79 10.16 -17.93 -1.69
C GLU A 79 11.25 -16.85 -1.48
N MET A 80 11.43 -16.35 -0.25
CA MET A 80 12.36 -15.27 0.07
C MET A 80 13.67 -15.83 0.66
N PHE A 81 14.72 -15.92 -0.17
CA PHE A 81 16.04 -16.36 0.26
C PHE A 81 16.95 -15.22 0.72
N ASP A 82 16.71 -14.00 0.24
CA ASP A 82 17.43 -12.79 0.66
C ASP A 82 16.47 -11.71 1.14
N ALA A 83 16.76 -11.12 2.31
CA ALA A 83 15.91 -10.12 2.97
C ALA A 83 16.31 -8.68 2.67
N THR A 84 17.32 -8.43 1.82
CA THR A 84 17.84 -7.08 1.55
C THR A 84 16.75 -6.12 1.11
N GLY A 85 15.87 -6.54 0.19
CA GLY A 85 14.77 -5.69 -0.29
C GLY A 85 13.77 -5.33 0.80
N ALA A 86 13.43 -6.26 1.69
CA ALA A 86 12.51 -6.00 2.81
C ALA A 86 13.13 -5.03 3.83
N LEU A 87 14.41 -5.20 4.13
CA LEU A 87 15.14 -4.30 5.04
C LEU A 87 15.32 -2.91 4.43
N ALA A 88 15.64 -2.82 3.14
CA ALA A 88 15.77 -1.56 2.42
C ALA A 88 14.44 -0.78 2.42
N LEU A 89 13.32 -1.46 2.15
CA LEU A 89 11.99 -0.85 2.22
C LEU A 89 11.65 -0.35 3.62
N THR A 90 11.96 -1.12 4.67
CA THR A 90 11.70 -0.70 6.06
C THR A 90 12.50 0.56 6.41
N ARG A 91 13.77 0.63 5.99
CA ARG A 91 14.62 1.81 6.17
C ARG A 91 14.09 3.00 5.39
N PHE A 92 13.66 2.80 4.15
CA PHE A 92 13.02 3.82 3.34
C PHE A 92 11.78 4.40 4.02
N ALA A 93 10.86 3.56 4.51
CA ALA A 93 9.65 4.03 5.19
C ALA A 93 9.97 4.81 6.47
N ALA A 94 10.90 4.32 7.28
CA ALA A 94 11.34 5.01 8.50
C ALA A 94 12.00 6.37 8.20
N ALA A 95 12.79 6.46 7.13
CA ALA A 95 13.41 7.70 6.69
C ALA A 95 12.36 8.70 6.20
N MET A 96 11.40 8.27 5.37
CA MET A 96 10.29 9.11 4.91
C MET A 96 9.45 9.64 6.08
N GLU A 97 9.15 8.79 7.07
CA GLU A 97 8.43 9.18 8.27
C GLU A 97 9.21 10.23 9.09
N SER A 98 10.50 10.02 9.31
CA SER A 98 11.34 10.95 10.06
C SER A 98 11.50 12.32 9.39
N MET A 99 11.42 12.38 8.07
CA MET A 99 11.61 13.61 7.29
C MET A 99 10.30 14.37 7.04
N LEU A 100 9.19 13.67 6.80
CA LEU A 100 7.92 14.27 6.41
C LEU A 100 6.96 14.46 7.58
N THR A 101 6.89 13.48 8.48
CA THR A 101 5.91 13.44 9.57
C THR A 101 6.54 13.05 10.91
N PRO A 102 7.63 13.73 11.35
CA PRO A 102 8.27 13.39 12.62
C PRO A 102 7.31 13.61 13.80
N GLN A 103 7.20 12.59 14.67
CA GLN A 103 6.26 12.62 15.78
C GLN A 103 6.59 13.68 16.83
N ASN A 104 7.89 13.99 17.01
CA ASN A 104 8.39 14.83 18.10
C ASN A 104 8.50 16.31 17.72
N SER A 105 8.10 16.70 16.53
CA SER A 105 8.18 18.09 16.06
C SER A 105 6.95 18.50 15.28
N GLN A 106 6.65 19.80 15.31
CA GLN A 106 5.63 20.38 14.48
C GLN A 106 6.18 20.53 13.05
N TRP A 107 5.70 19.69 12.12
CA TRP A 107 6.19 19.61 10.75
C TRP A 107 5.36 20.41 9.75
N HIS A 108 4.24 21.00 10.17
CA HIS A 108 3.48 21.97 9.37
C HIS A 108 2.90 23.05 10.27
N GLY A 109 2.51 24.17 9.65
CA GLY A 109 1.78 25.27 10.27
C GLY A 109 0.71 25.78 9.33
N LEU A 110 -0.39 26.26 9.88
CA LEU A 110 -1.46 26.91 9.15
C LEU A 110 -1.27 28.42 9.14
N GLN A 111 -1.63 29.03 8.04
CA GLN A 111 -1.61 30.49 7.90
C GLN A 111 -2.73 30.96 6.97
N PRO A 112 -3.27 32.18 7.13
CA PRO A 112 -4.27 32.71 6.21
C PRO A 112 -3.64 32.98 4.84
N ALA A 113 -4.44 32.82 3.78
CA ALA A 113 -4.00 33.14 2.41
C ALA A 113 -3.77 34.66 2.21
N ASP A 114 -4.58 35.51 2.87
CA ASP A 114 -4.47 36.96 2.78
C ASP A 114 -3.28 37.47 3.61
N ASN A 115 -2.37 38.17 2.93
CA ASN A 115 -1.19 38.80 3.55
C ASN A 115 -1.53 39.92 4.57
N ALA A 116 -2.68 40.58 4.45
CA ALA A 116 -3.14 41.55 5.43
C ALA A 116 -3.55 40.88 6.75
N LEU A 117 -4.18 39.72 6.65
CA LEU A 117 -4.57 38.91 7.81
C LEU A 117 -3.35 38.30 8.50
N LYS A 118 -2.31 37.90 7.75
CA LYS A 118 -1.05 37.37 8.32
C LYS A 118 -0.39 38.29 9.34
N LYS A 119 -0.55 39.63 9.19
CA LYS A 119 0.06 40.65 10.07
C LYS A 119 -0.73 40.86 11.37
N ARG A 120 -1.97 40.36 11.45
CA ARG A 120 -2.82 40.53 12.62
C ARG A 120 -2.50 39.49 13.70
N ARG A 121 -2.08 39.97 14.88
CA ARG A 121 -1.69 39.10 16.02
C ARG A 121 -2.78 38.10 16.41
N ASN A 122 -4.03 38.53 16.46
CA ASN A 122 -5.16 37.67 16.85
C ASN A 122 -5.35 36.53 15.84
N VAL A 123 -5.17 36.78 14.53
CA VAL A 123 -5.28 35.78 13.47
C VAL A 123 -4.12 34.76 13.57
N GLN A 124 -2.89 35.25 13.81
CA GLN A 124 -1.74 34.38 14.02
C GLN A 124 -1.96 33.42 15.19
N LEU A 125 -2.36 33.95 16.36
CA LEU A 125 -2.65 33.12 17.54
C LEU A 125 -3.73 32.07 17.27
N TRP A 126 -4.80 32.43 16.57
CA TRP A 126 -5.85 31.49 16.21
C TRP A 126 -5.33 30.35 15.32
N PHE A 127 -4.52 30.65 14.30
CA PHE A 127 -3.92 29.61 13.46
C PHE A 127 -2.88 28.75 14.20
N GLU A 128 -2.14 29.32 15.14
CA GLU A 128 -1.24 28.59 16.03
C GLU A 128 -2.02 27.61 16.91
N GLU A 129 -3.12 28.05 17.55
CA GLU A 129 -3.98 27.21 18.38
C GLU A 129 -4.66 26.11 17.55
N LEU A 130 -5.14 26.42 16.35
CA LEU A 130 -5.70 25.45 15.42
C LEU A 130 -4.68 24.39 15.03
N THR A 131 -3.46 24.82 14.68
CA THR A 131 -2.36 23.89 14.35
C THR A 131 -2.06 22.95 15.52
N GLN A 132 -1.92 23.49 16.75
CA GLN A 132 -1.68 22.68 17.95
C GLN A 132 -2.83 21.69 18.20
N SER A 133 -4.07 22.11 17.98
CA SER A 133 -5.25 21.26 18.12
C SER A 133 -5.22 20.09 17.12
N LEU A 134 -4.87 20.35 15.84
CA LEU A 134 -4.71 19.30 14.85
C LEU A 134 -3.65 18.28 15.26
N PHE A 135 -2.47 18.74 15.73
CA PHE A 135 -1.42 17.86 16.22
C PHE A 135 -1.89 17.01 17.42
N LYS A 136 -2.63 17.62 18.35
CA LYS A 136 -3.20 16.90 19.50
C LYS A 136 -4.16 15.80 19.09
N TYR A 137 -5.09 16.07 18.17
CA TYR A 137 -6.05 15.06 17.69
C TYR A 137 -5.40 14.00 16.81
N ARG A 138 -4.44 14.38 15.95
CA ARG A 138 -3.71 13.48 15.07
C ARG A 138 -2.87 12.45 15.82
N TYR A 139 -2.14 12.89 16.84
CA TYR A 139 -1.27 12.01 17.65
C TYR A 139 -1.96 11.46 18.91
N ALA A 140 -3.27 11.63 19.04
CA ALA A 140 -4.03 10.94 20.08
C ALA A 140 -3.94 9.42 19.89
N SER A 141 -3.86 8.67 20.99
CA SER A 141 -3.69 7.20 20.95
C SER A 141 -4.80 6.47 20.19
N ASN A 142 -6.01 7.01 20.19
CA ASN A 142 -7.17 6.48 19.48
C ASN A 142 -7.20 6.85 17.98
N ALA A 143 -6.41 7.82 17.54
CA ALA A 143 -6.31 8.22 16.12
C ALA A 143 -5.52 7.22 15.27
N ASN A 144 -4.46 6.60 15.85
CA ASN A 144 -3.59 5.62 15.20
C ASN A 144 -2.81 6.18 13.98
N PHE A 145 -2.47 7.46 14.01
CA PHE A 145 -1.83 8.13 12.87
C PHE A 145 -0.45 7.55 12.54
N SER A 146 0.48 7.53 13.50
CA SER A 146 1.88 7.15 13.26
C SER A 146 2.00 5.76 12.64
N SER A 147 1.30 4.76 13.20
CA SER A 147 1.34 3.39 12.66
C SER A 147 0.78 3.31 11.25
N GLN A 148 -0.32 4.02 10.98
CA GLN A 148 -0.95 3.99 9.66
C GLN A 148 -0.14 4.78 8.62
N GLN A 149 0.51 5.85 9.04
CA GLN A 149 1.39 6.63 8.15
C GLN A 149 2.65 5.83 7.79
N HIS A 150 3.20 5.07 8.73
CA HIS A 150 4.30 4.14 8.44
C HIS A 150 3.90 3.08 7.41
N GLU A 151 2.73 2.46 7.56
CA GLU A 151 2.19 1.52 6.57
C GLU A 151 1.96 2.17 5.20
N ASN A 152 1.54 3.43 5.17
CA ASN A 152 1.39 4.21 3.94
C ASN A 152 2.73 4.42 3.24
N TYR A 153 3.81 4.72 3.97
CA TYR A 153 5.16 4.84 3.40
C TYR A 153 5.73 3.49 2.93
N LEU A 154 5.44 2.40 3.63
CA LEU A 154 5.77 1.05 3.14
C LEU A 154 5.06 0.75 1.81
N ALA A 155 3.77 1.08 1.70
CA ALA A 155 3.02 0.91 0.46
C ALA A 155 3.57 1.79 -0.67
N LEU A 156 3.96 3.03 -0.37
CA LEU A 156 4.59 3.96 -1.32
C LEU A 156 5.90 3.40 -1.88
N GLY A 157 6.78 2.89 -1.03
CA GLY A 157 8.06 2.31 -1.44
C GLY A 157 7.91 0.98 -2.18
N ALA A 158 6.95 0.14 -1.81
CA ALA A 158 6.72 -1.16 -2.42
C ALA A 158 5.89 -1.07 -3.72
N PHE A 159 4.77 -0.34 -3.69
CA PHE A 159 3.77 -0.36 -4.76
C PHE A 159 3.64 0.98 -5.51
N GLY A 160 4.41 1.99 -5.11
CA GLY A 160 4.42 3.31 -5.74
C GLY A 160 3.24 4.20 -5.40
N SER A 161 2.22 3.67 -4.72
CA SER A 161 1.05 4.41 -4.29
C SER A 161 0.64 3.99 -2.90
N GLY A 162 0.43 4.97 -2.03
CA GLY A 162 -0.12 4.80 -0.70
C GLY A 162 -1.48 5.48 -0.59
N THR A 163 -2.36 4.98 0.24
CA THR A 163 -3.71 5.52 0.42
C THR A 163 -4.06 5.56 1.89
N MET A 164 -4.37 6.75 2.39
CA MET A 164 -4.85 6.96 3.75
C MET A 164 -6.33 7.36 3.74
N PHE A 165 -7.16 6.63 4.43
CA PHE A 165 -8.56 7.00 4.68
C PHE A 165 -8.68 7.69 6.03
N ILE A 166 -9.33 8.86 6.06
CA ILE A 166 -9.46 9.70 7.24
C ILE A 166 -10.95 9.90 7.53
N ASP A 167 -11.37 9.47 8.71
CA ASP A 167 -12.75 9.53 9.13
C ASP A 167 -12.89 9.99 10.59
N LYS A 168 -14.09 10.39 10.98
CA LYS A 168 -14.38 10.71 12.36
C LYS A 168 -14.39 9.45 13.21
N LEU A 169 -13.83 9.54 14.39
CA LEU A 169 -13.94 8.47 15.37
C LEU A 169 -15.40 8.35 15.83
N GLN A 170 -15.91 7.12 15.94
CA GLN A 170 -17.27 6.93 16.46
C GLN A 170 -17.39 7.47 17.88
N PRO A 171 -18.49 8.19 18.23
CA PRO A 171 -18.64 8.88 19.53
C PRO A 171 -18.45 7.98 20.76
N ARG A 172 -18.75 6.68 20.64
CA ARG A 172 -18.53 5.70 21.72
C ARG A 172 -17.06 5.48 22.08
N TYR A 173 -16.14 5.81 21.18
CA TYR A 173 -14.68 5.67 21.38
C TYR A 173 -13.99 7.00 21.67
N GLY A 174 -14.76 8.09 21.79
CA GLY A 174 -14.30 9.45 22.05
C GLY A 174 -14.47 10.39 20.86
N ALA A 175 -14.07 11.64 21.03
CA ALA A 175 -14.03 12.62 19.95
C ALA A 175 -12.66 12.60 19.30
N GLY A 176 -12.59 12.73 17.98
CA GLY A 176 -11.35 12.83 17.24
C GLY A 176 -11.40 12.22 15.84
N LEU A 177 -10.22 12.02 15.30
CA LEU A 177 -9.99 11.47 13.97
C LEU A 177 -9.53 10.02 14.06
N ARG A 178 -9.81 9.27 13.02
CA ARG A 178 -9.29 7.91 12.83
C ARG A 178 -8.64 7.78 11.47
N TYR A 179 -7.38 7.37 11.46
CA TYR A 179 -6.59 7.12 10.25
C TYR A 179 -6.55 5.64 9.96
N ARG A 180 -6.62 5.30 8.69
CA ARG A 180 -6.50 3.93 8.21
C ARG A 180 -5.76 3.90 6.88
N ALA A 181 -4.58 3.31 6.86
CA ALA A 181 -3.90 2.96 5.64
C ALA A 181 -4.72 1.89 4.90
N VAL A 182 -5.02 2.15 3.63
CA VAL A 182 -5.77 1.24 2.78
C VAL A 182 -4.81 0.60 1.79
N HIS A 183 -4.80 -0.73 1.77
CA HIS A 183 -3.93 -1.46 0.87
C HIS A 183 -4.31 -1.22 -0.59
N LEU A 184 -3.30 -1.05 -1.48
CA LEU A 184 -3.53 -0.78 -2.90
C LEU A 184 -4.38 -1.86 -3.59
N GLY A 185 -4.30 -3.12 -3.15
CA GLY A 185 -5.14 -4.21 -3.65
C GLY A 185 -6.65 -4.02 -3.41
N GLU A 186 -7.03 -3.25 -2.38
CA GLU A 186 -8.42 -2.95 -2.03
C GLU A 186 -8.98 -1.71 -2.74
N VAL A 187 -8.10 -0.78 -3.19
CA VAL A 187 -8.51 0.55 -3.63
C VAL A 187 -8.17 0.80 -5.09
N PHE A 188 -9.11 1.39 -5.82
CA PHE A 188 -8.99 1.85 -7.20
C PHE A 188 -9.31 3.33 -7.24
N PHE A 189 -8.50 4.14 -7.91
CA PHE A 189 -8.71 5.57 -8.00
C PHE A 189 -8.56 6.07 -9.44
N CYS A 190 -9.25 7.18 -9.72
CA CYS A 190 -9.27 7.84 -11.00
C CYS A 190 -8.93 9.32 -10.83
N GLU A 191 -8.32 9.88 -11.85
CA GLU A 191 -8.02 11.31 -11.96
C GLU A 191 -9.11 12.04 -12.74
N ASN A 192 -9.32 13.30 -12.39
CA ASN A 192 -10.09 14.22 -13.20
C ASN A 192 -9.26 14.77 -14.38
N HIS A 193 -9.85 15.64 -15.19
CA HIS A 193 -9.20 16.27 -16.35
C HIS A 193 -7.97 17.14 -15.99
N GLN A 194 -7.79 17.50 -14.73
CA GLN A 194 -6.65 18.27 -14.22
C GLN A 194 -5.55 17.38 -13.61
N GLY A 195 -5.72 16.05 -13.61
CA GLY A 195 -4.76 15.11 -13.00
C GLY A 195 -4.86 15.00 -11.48
N ILE A 196 -5.97 15.49 -10.89
CA ILE A 196 -6.24 15.37 -9.45
C ILE A 196 -7.07 14.12 -9.22
N ILE A 197 -6.69 13.30 -8.25
CA ILE A 197 -7.46 12.13 -7.86
C ILE A 197 -8.68 12.60 -7.06
N ASP A 198 -9.85 12.37 -7.60
CA ASP A 198 -11.13 12.80 -7.01
C ASP A 198 -12.14 11.66 -6.85
N THR A 199 -11.84 10.49 -7.40
CA THR A 199 -12.74 9.34 -7.38
C THR A 199 -12.02 8.10 -6.87
N VAL A 200 -12.62 7.41 -5.89
CA VAL A 200 -12.11 6.17 -5.30
C VAL A 200 -13.20 5.12 -5.23
N ILE A 201 -12.83 3.90 -5.62
CA ILE A 201 -13.63 2.68 -5.38
C ILE A 201 -12.79 1.77 -4.49
N ARG A 202 -13.31 1.39 -3.33
CA ARG A 202 -12.66 0.48 -2.41
C ARG A 202 -13.50 -0.76 -2.21
N LYS A 203 -12.90 -1.96 -2.42
CA LYS A 203 -13.49 -3.24 -2.04
C LYS A 203 -12.87 -3.73 -0.73
N PHE A 204 -13.71 -4.06 0.24
CA PHE A 204 -13.27 -4.54 1.55
C PHE A 204 -14.33 -5.43 2.18
N ASN A 205 -13.95 -6.21 3.18
CA ASN A 205 -14.87 -7.08 3.89
C ASN A 205 -15.26 -6.47 5.22
N LEU A 206 -16.54 -6.61 5.58
CA LEU A 206 -17.08 -6.37 6.92
C LEU A 206 -17.69 -7.66 7.44
N THR A 207 -17.50 -7.95 8.73
CA THR A 207 -18.23 -9.03 9.38
C THR A 207 -19.69 -8.65 9.59
N ALA A 208 -20.58 -9.63 9.71
CA ALA A 208 -22.00 -9.35 9.96
C ALA A 208 -22.20 -8.41 11.16
N ARG A 209 -21.40 -8.58 12.22
CA ARG A 209 -21.37 -7.67 13.38
C ARG A 209 -21.03 -6.23 13.00
N GLN A 210 -19.97 -6.05 12.19
CA GLN A 210 -19.51 -4.73 11.79
C GLN A 210 -20.53 -4.02 10.91
N VAL A 211 -21.26 -4.77 10.08
CA VAL A 211 -22.34 -4.22 9.24
C VAL A 211 -23.44 -3.63 10.13
N ILE A 212 -23.93 -4.39 11.10
CA ILE A 212 -24.95 -3.90 12.03
C ILE A 212 -24.43 -2.73 12.88
N GLN A 213 -23.16 -2.75 13.32
CA GLN A 213 -22.56 -1.63 14.04
C GLN A 213 -22.51 -0.34 13.21
N LYS A 214 -22.23 -0.45 11.91
CA LYS A 214 -22.05 0.71 11.03
C LYS A 214 -23.39 1.23 10.50
N PHE A 215 -24.27 0.34 10.03
CA PHE A 215 -25.48 0.69 9.32
C PHE A 215 -26.78 0.50 10.13
N GLY A 216 -26.69 -0.06 11.35
CA GLY A 216 -27.86 -0.31 12.21
C GLY A 216 -28.87 -1.25 11.56
N ASP A 217 -30.16 -0.94 11.76
CA ASP A 217 -31.29 -1.70 11.17
C ASP A 217 -31.69 -1.17 9.78
N ASN A 218 -30.71 -0.87 8.93
CA ASN A 218 -31.01 -0.38 7.60
C ASN A 218 -31.80 -1.43 6.78
N PRO A 219 -32.95 -1.08 6.18
CA PRO A 219 -33.80 -2.03 5.43
C PRO A 219 -33.12 -2.62 4.19
N ASN A 220 -32.09 -1.98 3.67
CA ASN A 220 -31.36 -2.43 2.49
C ASN A 220 -30.23 -3.45 2.80
N ILE A 221 -30.03 -3.80 4.08
CA ILE A 221 -29.08 -4.88 4.44
C ILE A 221 -29.65 -6.21 3.95
N PRO A 222 -28.91 -6.99 3.15
CA PRO A 222 -29.37 -8.31 2.69
C PRO A 222 -29.74 -9.24 3.84
N ASP A 223 -30.82 -10.04 3.67
CA ASP A 223 -31.30 -10.95 4.70
C ASP A 223 -30.23 -11.95 5.15
N LYS A 224 -29.40 -12.42 4.23
CA LYS A 224 -28.26 -13.31 4.51
C LYS A 224 -27.33 -12.72 5.58
N ILE A 225 -27.03 -11.41 5.52
CA ILE A 225 -26.17 -10.72 6.50
C ILE A 225 -26.90 -10.54 7.82
N ARG A 226 -28.22 -10.24 7.78
CA ARG A 226 -29.04 -10.13 8.99
C ARG A 226 -29.19 -11.45 9.74
N GLU A 227 -29.35 -12.56 9.00
CA GLU A 227 -29.38 -13.89 9.58
C GLU A 227 -28.02 -14.26 10.18
N ALA A 228 -26.92 -14.01 9.46
CA ALA A 228 -25.57 -14.22 9.97
C ALA A 228 -25.29 -13.42 11.25
N ALA A 229 -25.80 -12.20 11.35
CA ALA A 229 -25.65 -11.36 12.54
C ALA A 229 -26.42 -11.88 13.78
N LYS A 230 -27.43 -12.73 13.58
CA LYS A 230 -28.18 -13.40 14.66
C LYS A 230 -27.58 -14.73 15.07
N ASP A 231 -26.77 -15.35 14.20
CA ASP A 231 -26.15 -16.66 14.45
C ASP A 231 -24.74 -16.47 15.05
N ALA A 232 -24.56 -16.93 16.29
CA ALA A 232 -23.27 -16.84 16.98
C ALA A 232 -22.11 -17.50 16.25
N LYS A 233 -22.36 -18.47 15.33
CA LYS A 233 -21.34 -19.14 14.53
C LYS A 233 -20.95 -18.37 13.26
N LYS A 234 -21.84 -17.52 12.75
CA LYS A 234 -21.68 -16.76 11.50
C LYS A 234 -21.49 -15.25 11.72
N TYR A 235 -21.51 -14.83 12.98
CA TYR A 235 -21.45 -13.45 13.40
C TYR A 235 -20.20 -12.72 12.91
N ASP A 236 -19.08 -13.44 12.81
CA ASP A 236 -17.80 -12.94 12.32
C ASP A 236 -17.48 -13.34 10.87
N ASP A 237 -18.46 -13.93 10.13
CA ASP A 237 -18.28 -14.23 8.71
C ASP A 237 -18.10 -12.93 7.91
N PRO A 238 -17.10 -12.87 7.00
CA PRO A 238 -16.82 -11.71 6.19
C PRO A 238 -17.75 -11.61 4.98
N PHE A 239 -18.28 -10.42 4.73
CA PHE A 239 -19.08 -10.09 3.55
C PHE A 239 -18.41 -8.96 2.76
N PRO A 240 -18.37 -9.05 1.41
CA PRO A 240 -17.74 -8.04 0.57
C PRO A 240 -18.62 -6.81 0.37
N PHE A 241 -18.00 -5.63 0.49
CA PHE A 241 -18.60 -4.33 0.29
C PHE A 241 -17.76 -3.49 -0.67
N LEU A 242 -18.43 -2.59 -1.37
CA LEU A 242 -17.80 -1.51 -2.12
C LEU A 242 -18.10 -0.18 -1.41
N HIS A 243 -17.08 0.63 -1.26
CA HIS A 243 -17.18 2.04 -0.88
C HIS A 243 -16.75 2.89 -2.08
N TYR A 244 -17.67 3.67 -2.60
CA TYR A 244 -17.46 4.52 -3.77
C TYR A 244 -17.57 5.97 -3.37
N VAL A 245 -16.51 6.73 -3.62
CA VAL A 245 -16.45 8.16 -3.37
C VAL A 245 -16.14 8.87 -4.68
N THR A 246 -16.95 9.86 -5.02
CA THR A 246 -16.83 10.64 -6.26
C THR A 246 -17.33 12.07 -6.02
N PRO A 247 -16.87 13.07 -6.80
CA PRO A 247 -17.47 14.40 -6.79
C PRO A 247 -18.98 14.32 -7.02
N ARG A 248 -19.73 15.15 -6.32
CA ARG A 248 -21.18 15.19 -6.43
C ARG A 248 -21.61 16.11 -7.55
N ASP A 249 -22.36 15.58 -8.54
CA ASP A 249 -22.82 16.33 -9.71
C ASP A 249 -23.84 17.44 -9.35
N ASP A 250 -24.70 17.20 -8.34
CA ASP A 250 -25.73 18.12 -7.86
C ASP A 250 -25.30 18.95 -6.64
N TYR A 251 -23.98 19.17 -6.46
CA TYR A 251 -23.41 19.95 -5.37
C TYR A 251 -23.93 21.39 -5.36
N GLN A 252 -24.36 21.86 -4.20
CA GLN A 252 -24.81 23.23 -3.94
C GLN A 252 -24.15 23.76 -2.67
N GLN A 253 -23.24 24.70 -2.86
CA GLN A 253 -22.51 25.32 -1.76
C GLN A 253 -23.45 25.99 -0.75
N GLY A 254 -23.20 25.79 0.55
CA GLY A 254 -23.95 26.44 1.64
C GLY A 254 -25.19 25.69 2.09
N ARG A 255 -25.56 24.57 1.49
CA ARG A 255 -26.63 23.70 2.00
C ARG A 255 -26.15 22.86 3.18
N LEU A 256 -27.08 22.58 4.11
CA LEU A 256 -26.81 21.71 5.27
C LEU A 256 -27.22 20.24 5.05
N ASP A 257 -27.78 19.92 3.87
CA ASP A 257 -28.14 18.56 3.48
C ASP A 257 -27.01 17.89 2.67
N GLN A 258 -27.25 16.67 2.20
CA GLN A 258 -26.27 15.90 1.39
C GLN A 258 -25.76 16.65 0.16
N ARG A 259 -26.57 17.53 -0.45
CA ARG A 259 -26.18 18.34 -1.61
C ARG A 259 -25.18 19.44 -1.26
N GLY A 260 -25.04 19.78 0.01
CA GLY A 260 -24.01 20.68 0.51
C GLY A 260 -22.64 20.03 0.71
N MET A 261 -22.53 18.72 0.48
CA MET A 261 -21.29 17.96 0.56
C MET A 261 -20.70 17.77 -0.84
N ALA A 262 -19.44 18.18 -1.03
CA ALA A 262 -18.80 18.18 -2.34
C ALA A 262 -18.57 16.77 -2.91
N TYR A 263 -18.44 15.77 -2.05
CA TYR A 263 -18.21 14.38 -2.45
C TYR A 263 -19.36 13.49 -1.98
N GLN A 264 -19.84 12.65 -2.91
CA GLN A 264 -20.81 11.59 -2.61
C GLN A 264 -20.07 10.35 -2.12
N SER A 265 -20.64 9.65 -1.15
CA SER A 265 -20.10 8.44 -0.53
C SER A 265 -21.16 7.36 -0.48
N ASP A 266 -20.99 6.37 -1.35
CA ASP A 266 -21.93 5.25 -1.52
C ASP A 266 -21.34 3.97 -0.93
N TYR A 267 -22.10 3.27 -0.08
CA TYR A 267 -21.76 1.94 0.40
C TYR A 267 -22.68 0.91 -0.23
N VAL A 268 -22.10 -0.01 -1.00
CA VAL A 268 -22.82 -1.07 -1.71
C VAL A 268 -22.44 -2.44 -1.16
N SER A 269 -23.43 -3.27 -0.85
CA SER A 269 -23.22 -4.67 -0.56
C SER A 269 -23.09 -5.46 -1.87
N CYS A 270 -21.99 -6.21 -2.05
CA CYS A 270 -21.86 -7.12 -3.19
C CYS A 270 -22.82 -8.32 -3.11
N GLU A 271 -23.36 -8.61 -1.92
CA GLU A 271 -24.45 -9.57 -1.72
C GLU A 271 -25.77 -8.85 -1.93
N GLY A 272 -26.51 -9.20 -2.97
CA GLY A 272 -27.86 -8.69 -3.24
C GLY A 272 -27.94 -7.26 -3.81
N HIS A 273 -26.81 -6.67 -4.26
CA HIS A 273 -26.74 -5.35 -4.93
C HIS A 273 -27.45 -4.20 -4.16
N GLY A 274 -27.34 -4.22 -2.83
CA GLY A 274 -28.01 -3.24 -1.96
C GLY A 274 -27.15 -1.99 -1.76
N LEU A 275 -27.67 -0.79 -2.08
CA LEU A 275 -27.11 0.49 -1.64
C LEU A 275 -27.50 0.72 -0.18
N LEU A 276 -26.51 0.61 0.75
CA LEU A 276 -26.75 0.69 2.18
C LEU A 276 -26.75 2.13 2.71
N ALA A 277 -25.84 2.95 2.21
CA ALA A 277 -25.72 4.34 2.60
C ALA A 277 -25.42 5.19 1.36
N ASP A 278 -26.07 6.34 1.32
CA ASP A 278 -25.80 7.45 0.43
C ASP A 278 -25.48 8.63 1.35
N GLU A 279 -24.19 8.81 1.63
CA GLU A 279 -23.66 9.83 2.52
C GLU A 279 -22.85 10.84 1.71
N GLY A 280 -22.12 11.72 2.36
CA GLY A 280 -21.22 12.65 1.69
C GLY A 280 -20.10 13.12 2.60
N PHE A 281 -19.12 13.75 1.97
CA PHE A 281 -18.01 14.41 2.63
C PHE A 281 -17.86 15.82 2.08
N ALA A 282 -17.53 16.78 2.95
CA ALA A 282 -17.26 18.16 2.52
C ALA A 282 -15.92 18.23 1.77
N SER A 283 -14.89 17.52 2.25
CA SER A 283 -13.61 17.33 1.60
C SER A 283 -13.36 15.86 1.26
N PHE A 284 -12.43 15.59 0.34
CA PHE A 284 -12.13 14.23 -0.10
C PHE A 284 -11.53 13.40 1.05
N PRO A 285 -12.12 12.22 1.39
CA PRO A 285 -11.75 11.49 2.60
C PRO A 285 -10.49 10.62 2.44
N TYR A 286 -9.91 10.56 1.24
CA TYR A 286 -8.71 9.79 0.95
C TYR A 286 -7.54 10.70 0.64
N ALA A 287 -6.44 10.59 1.38
CA ALA A 287 -5.16 11.16 1.02
C ALA A 287 -4.34 10.11 0.27
N ILE A 288 -4.08 10.36 -1.01
CA ILE A 288 -3.42 9.40 -1.90
C ILE A 288 -2.05 9.94 -2.27
N SER A 289 -1.02 9.16 -1.97
CA SER A 289 0.36 9.47 -2.28
C SER A 289 0.86 8.65 -3.46
N ARG A 290 1.64 9.27 -4.35
CA ARG A 290 2.31 8.60 -5.48
C ARG A 290 3.80 8.90 -5.45
N TYR A 291 4.65 7.91 -5.73
CA TYR A 291 6.10 8.11 -5.67
C TYR A 291 6.61 8.81 -6.95
N VAL A 292 6.50 8.15 -8.09
CA VAL A 292 6.78 8.72 -9.42
C VAL A 292 5.63 8.36 -10.34
N ILE A 293 5.21 9.27 -11.21
CA ILE A 293 4.14 9.04 -12.18
C ILE A 293 4.76 8.90 -13.56
N ALA A 294 4.44 7.83 -14.27
CA ALA A 294 4.79 7.68 -15.67
C ALA A 294 3.71 8.35 -16.55
N PRO A 295 4.09 8.91 -17.72
CA PRO A 295 3.13 9.52 -18.63
C PRO A 295 2.00 8.55 -19.01
N GLY A 296 0.75 8.99 -18.83
CA GLY A 296 -0.44 8.20 -19.13
C GLY A 296 -0.82 7.16 -18.07
N GLU A 297 -0.13 7.14 -16.92
CA GLU A 297 -0.47 6.27 -15.80
C GLU A 297 -1.04 7.07 -14.63
N VAL A 298 -2.09 6.54 -14.02
CA VAL A 298 -2.72 7.12 -12.83
C VAL A 298 -2.00 6.68 -11.56
N TYR A 299 -1.52 5.44 -11.54
CA TYR A 299 -0.83 4.84 -10.39
C TYR A 299 0.66 5.19 -10.39
N GLY A 300 1.22 5.38 -9.19
CA GLY A 300 2.64 5.66 -9.03
C GLY A 300 3.54 4.45 -9.32
N ARG A 301 4.76 4.72 -9.77
CA ARG A 301 5.84 3.75 -9.92
C ARG A 301 6.75 3.79 -8.71
N SER A 302 7.06 2.63 -8.14
CA SER A 302 7.87 2.50 -6.92
C SER A 302 9.35 2.27 -7.20
N PRO A 303 10.25 2.55 -6.24
CA PRO A 303 11.61 2.07 -6.30
C PRO A 303 11.69 0.54 -6.36
N ALA A 304 10.77 -0.19 -5.72
CA ALA A 304 10.68 -1.64 -5.81
C ALA A 304 10.41 -2.14 -7.24
N MET A 305 9.56 -1.43 -8.00
CA MET A 305 9.31 -1.77 -9.41
C MET A 305 10.57 -1.63 -10.27
N LEU A 306 11.39 -0.61 -9.98
CA LEU A 306 12.64 -0.35 -10.69
C LEU A 306 13.64 -1.50 -10.48
N VAL A 307 13.77 -1.99 -9.24
CA VAL A 307 14.77 -3.03 -8.90
C VAL A 307 14.16 -4.43 -8.82
N LEU A 308 12.95 -4.64 -9.32
CA LEU A 308 12.34 -5.97 -9.35
C LEU A 308 13.20 -7.01 -10.09
N PRO A 309 13.84 -6.71 -11.23
CA PRO A 309 14.79 -7.64 -11.84
C PRO A 309 15.94 -8.03 -10.91
N SER A 310 16.61 -7.06 -10.29
CA SER A 310 17.72 -7.30 -9.35
C SER A 310 17.28 -8.11 -8.13
N LEU A 311 16.07 -7.87 -7.60
CA LEU A 311 15.48 -8.68 -6.52
C LEU A 311 15.28 -10.16 -6.93
N LYS A 312 14.85 -10.40 -8.17
CA LYS A 312 14.69 -11.75 -8.72
C LYS A 312 16.04 -12.44 -8.85
N VAL A 313 17.03 -11.76 -9.44
CA VAL A 313 18.39 -12.27 -9.63
C VAL A 313 19.03 -12.60 -8.29
N LEU A 314 19.07 -11.67 -7.35
CA LEU A 314 19.62 -11.86 -6.01
C LEU A 314 19.00 -13.06 -5.28
N ASN A 315 17.69 -13.24 -5.39
CA ASN A 315 17.00 -14.34 -4.74
C ASN A 315 17.40 -15.71 -5.32
N GLU A 316 17.55 -15.81 -6.66
CA GLU A 316 18.00 -17.04 -7.34
C GLU A 316 19.50 -17.31 -7.12
N GLU A 317 20.32 -16.26 -7.11
CA GLU A 317 21.75 -16.36 -6.78
C GLU A 317 21.93 -16.89 -5.36
N LYS A 318 21.22 -16.34 -4.38
CA LYS A 318 21.27 -16.79 -2.98
C LYS A 318 20.86 -18.25 -2.85
N LYS A 319 19.80 -18.67 -3.52
CA LYS A 319 19.32 -20.06 -3.56
C LYS A 319 20.38 -20.98 -4.17
N THR A 320 21.03 -20.55 -5.25
CA THR A 320 22.08 -21.29 -5.93
C THR A 320 23.33 -21.42 -5.07
N VAL A 321 23.78 -20.33 -4.44
CA VAL A 321 24.93 -20.31 -3.54
C VAL A 321 24.68 -21.20 -2.31
N LEU A 322 23.46 -21.21 -1.76
CA LEU A 322 23.09 -22.10 -0.67
C LEU A 322 23.18 -23.58 -1.08
N LYS A 323 22.64 -23.94 -2.27
CA LYS A 323 22.74 -25.30 -2.82
C LYS A 323 24.19 -25.71 -3.07
N GLN A 324 25.01 -24.78 -3.58
CA GLN A 324 26.43 -25.04 -3.80
C GLN A 324 27.16 -25.21 -2.46
N GLY A 325 26.85 -24.37 -1.45
CA GLY A 325 27.37 -24.52 -0.09
C GLY A 325 27.05 -25.88 0.53
N GLN A 326 25.83 -26.39 0.34
CA GLN A 326 25.45 -27.73 0.76
C GLN A 326 26.32 -28.81 0.09
N ARG A 327 26.55 -28.68 -1.24
CA ARG A 327 27.42 -29.61 -1.98
C ARG A 327 28.90 -29.53 -1.60
N VAL A 328 29.35 -28.40 -1.06
CA VAL A 328 30.73 -28.26 -0.52
C VAL A 328 30.86 -28.93 0.83
N VAL A 329 29.81 -28.85 1.67
CA VAL A 329 29.80 -29.48 3.01
C VAL A 329 29.51 -30.97 2.92
N ASP A 330 28.63 -31.39 2.02
CA ASP A 330 28.27 -32.78 1.74
C ASP A 330 28.50 -33.07 0.25
N PRO A 331 29.79 -33.35 -0.14
CA PRO A 331 30.17 -33.41 -1.53
C PRO A 331 29.71 -34.69 -2.22
N VAL A 332 29.37 -34.57 -3.50
CA VAL A 332 29.17 -35.73 -4.36
C VAL A 332 30.52 -36.39 -4.60
N LEU A 333 30.60 -37.67 -4.29
CA LEU A 333 31.78 -38.48 -4.49
C LEU A 333 31.76 -39.19 -5.84
N LEU A 334 32.88 -39.20 -6.50
CA LEU A 334 33.14 -39.94 -7.71
C LEU A 334 33.99 -41.15 -7.34
N ALA A 335 33.50 -42.33 -7.58
CA ALA A 335 34.27 -43.57 -7.39
C ALA A 335 34.50 -44.25 -8.74
N HIS A 336 35.65 -44.90 -8.93
CA HIS A 336 35.93 -45.70 -10.10
C HIS A 336 35.17 -47.05 -9.98
N ASP A 337 34.51 -47.47 -11.03
CA ASP A 337 33.77 -48.75 -11.09
C ASP A 337 34.73 -49.89 -11.53
N ASP A 338 35.60 -50.28 -10.60
CA ASP A 338 36.54 -51.41 -10.80
C ASP A 338 36.26 -52.61 -9.87
N GLY A 339 35.14 -52.58 -9.12
CA GLY A 339 34.72 -53.60 -8.18
C GLY A 339 35.55 -53.70 -6.91
N VAL A 340 36.52 -52.78 -6.68
CA VAL A 340 37.37 -52.80 -5.50
C VAL A 340 36.73 -52.11 -4.28
N LEU A 341 35.83 -51.14 -4.54
CA LEU A 341 35.08 -50.42 -3.50
C LEU A 341 33.78 -51.13 -3.15
N ASP A 342 33.83 -52.04 -2.19
CA ASP A 342 32.62 -52.65 -1.59
C ASP A 342 32.38 -52.02 -0.21
N ASN A 343 31.15 -51.58 0.07
CA ASN A 343 30.73 -51.02 1.36
C ASN A 343 31.47 -49.75 1.87
N PHE A 344 31.57 -48.73 1.02
CA PHE A 344 32.15 -47.42 1.42
C PHE A 344 31.33 -46.69 2.49
N SER A 345 31.96 -46.32 3.60
CA SER A 345 31.31 -45.65 4.72
C SER A 345 31.83 -44.22 4.93
N LEU A 346 30.90 -43.25 4.99
CA LEU A 346 31.20 -41.83 5.29
C LEU A 346 31.20 -41.51 6.80
N ARG A 347 31.10 -42.52 7.68
CA ARG A 347 31.09 -42.26 9.14
C ARG A 347 32.48 -41.86 9.62
N GLY A 348 32.56 -40.87 10.52
CA GLY A 348 33.81 -40.50 11.16
C GLY A 348 34.47 -41.71 11.83
N GLY A 349 35.77 -41.95 11.56
CA GLY A 349 36.54 -43.07 12.07
C GLY A 349 36.33 -44.41 11.32
N ALA A 350 35.55 -44.43 10.23
CA ALA A 350 35.39 -45.66 9.41
C ALA A 350 36.67 -45.94 8.61
N LEU A 351 37.03 -47.23 8.50
CA LEU A 351 38.11 -47.74 7.67
C LEU A 351 37.47 -48.22 6.36
N ASN A 352 37.81 -47.56 5.23
CA ASN A 352 37.34 -47.88 3.89
C ASN A 352 38.44 -48.64 3.11
N TYR A 353 38.36 -49.97 3.09
CA TYR A 353 39.29 -50.79 2.33
C TYR A 353 39.01 -50.59 0.83
N GLY A 354 40.07 -50.52 0.04
CA GLY A 354 39.97 -50.27 -1.41
C GLY A 354 39.79 -48.81 -1.78
N GLY A 355 39.75 -47.89 -0.79
CA GLY A 355 39.63 -46.42 -1.04
C GLY A 355 40.90 -45.78 -1.59
N VAL A 356 42.05 -46.48 -1.62
CA VAL A 356 43.37 -46.00 -2.10
C VAL A 356 43.97 -47.03 -3.02
N SER A 357 44.51 -46.57 -4.15
CA SER A 357 45.25 -47.44 -5.11
C SER A 357 46.58 -47.92 -4.52
N ALA A 358 47.24 -48.90 -5.19
CA ALA A 358 48.56 -49.37 -4.81
C ALA A 358 49.63 -48.26 -4.76
N ASP A 359 49.50 -47.23 -5.57
CA ASP A 359 50.36 -46.06 -5.61
C ASP A 359 50.02 -44.96 -4.56
N GLY A 360 49.11 -45.25 -3.63
CA GLY A 360 48.69 -44.31 -2.60
C GLY A 360 47.77 -43.18 -3.04
N LYS A 361 47.18 -43.26 -4.25
CA LYS A 361 46.22 -42.25 -4.74
C LYS A 361 44.80 -42.62 -4.31
N PRO A 362 44.01 -41.66 -3.82
CA PRO A 362 42.60 -41.93 -3.50
C PRO A 362 41.82 -42.32 -4.74
N LEU A 363 41.04 -43.38 -4.66
CA LEU A 363 40.16 -43.86 -5.76
C LEU A 363 38.79 -43.18 -5.74
N VAL A 364 38.50 -42.51 -4.64
CA VAL A 364 37.29 -41.70 -4.49
C VAL A 364 37.68 -40.21 -4.55
N HIS A 365 37.11 -39.49 -5.51
CA HIS A 365 37.36 -38.08 -5.71
C HIS A 365 36.10 -37.26 -5.41
N VAL A 366 36.27 -36.07 -4.86
CA VAL A 366 35.18 -35.13 -4.71
C VAL A 366 34.88 -34.47 -6.06
N LEU A 367 33.60 -34.43 -6.46
CA LEU A 367 33.22 -33.69 -7.67
C LEU A 367 33.57 -32.20 -7.48
N PRO A 368 34.38 -31.59 -8.38
CA PRO A 368 34.74 -30.20 -8.26
C PRO A 368 33.48 -29.32 -8.22
N THR A 369 33.35 -28.53 -7.16
CA THR A 369 32.32 -27.52 -7.05
C THR A 369 32.88 -26.17 -7.52
N GLY A 370 32.03 -25.32 -8.11
CA GLY A 370 32.45 -23.98 -8.54
C GLY A 370 32.87 -23.06 -7.37
N ASN A 371 33.37 -21.89 -7.71
CA ASN A 371 33.84 -20.93 -6.73
C ASN A 371 32.67 -20.14 -6.08
N ILE A 372 32.43 -20.35 -4.78
CA ILE A 372 31.36 -19.66 -4.00
C ILE A 372 31.66 -18.16 -3.86
N ALA A 373 32.92 -17.73 -3.88
CA ALA A 373 33.30 -16.33 -3.71
C ALA A 373 32.76 -15.45 -4.84
N VAL A 374 32.81 -15.93 -6.09
CA VAL A 374 32.23 -15.21 -7.24
C VAL A 374 30.73 -14.97 -7.06
N GLY A 375 29.99 -15.98 -6.59
CA GLY A 375 28.56 -15.82 -6.32
C GLY A 375 28.27 -14.83 -5.20
N LYS A 376 29.17 -14.71 -4.22
CA LYS A 376 29.02 -13.72 -3.15
C LYS A 376 29.24 -12.29 -3.65
N ASP A 377 30.27 -12.08 -4.48
CA ASP A 377 30.57 -10.77 -5.06
C ASP A 377 29.41 -10.28 -5.95
N LEU A 378 28.82 -11.15 -6.79
CA LEU A 378 27.63 -10.83 -7.60
C LEU A 378 26.43 -10.43 -6.73
N MET A 379 26.18 -11.18 -5.65
CA MET A 379 25.09 -10.83 -4.72
C MET A 379 25.32 -9.48 -4.03
N ASP A 380 26.56 -9.12 -3.70
CA ASP A 380 26.87 -7.86 -3.03
C ASP A 380 26.67 -6.66 -4.00
N ASP A 381 26.96 -6.83 -5.30
CA ASP A 381 26.64 -5.83 -6.33
C ASP A 381 25.12 -5.61 -6.46
N GLU A 382 24.33 -6.68 -6.53
CA GLU A 382 22.86 -6.56 -6.59
C GLU A 382 22.27 -5.92 -5.31
N ARG A 383 22.83 -6.22 -4.14
CA ARG A 383 22.45 -5.57 -2.87
C ARG A 383 22.73 -4.07 -2.88
N ALA A 384 23.86 -3.65 -3.45
CA ALA A 384 24.19 -2.23 -3.59
C ALA A 384 23.15 -1.52 -4.45
N VAL A 385 22.79 -2.08 -5.63
CA VAL A 385 21.77 -1.53 -6.53
C VAL A 385 20.41 -1.40 -5.82
N ILE A 386 19.99 -2.43 -5.06
CA ILE A 386 18.73 -2.41 -4.30
C ILE A 386 18.76 -1.31 -3.23
N ASN A 387 19.85 -1.22 -2.44
CA ASN A 387 19.96 -0.20 -1.39
C ASN A 387 19.97 1.23 -1.97
N ASP A 388 20.63 1.45 -3.10
CA ASP A 388 20.65 2.76 -3.75
C ASP A 388 19.28 3.16 -4.31
N ALA A 389 18.52 2.25 -4.89
CA ALA A 389 17.17 2.52 -5.38
C ALA A 389 16.20 2.91 -4.25
N PHE A 390 16.33 2.32 -3.07
CA PHE A 390 15.58 2.71 -1.88
C PHE A 390 16.21 3.88 -1.11
N LEU A 391 17.25 4.51 -1.66
CA LEU A 391 17.94 5.66 -1.07
C LEU A 391 18.56 5.37 0.32
N VAL A 392 18.78 4.09 0.65
CA VAL A 392 19.32 3.67 1.96
C VAL A 392 20.68 4.29 2.20
N THR A 393 21.57 4.27 1.21
CA THR A 393 22.91 4.87 1.27
C THR A 393 22.81 6.38 1.54
N LEU A 394 21.87 7.07 0.89
CA LEU A 394 21.64 8.50 1.11
C LEU A 394 21.20 8.81 2.54
N PHE A 395 20.28 8.00 3.08
CA PHE A 395 19.79 8.16 4.46
C PHE A 395 20.84 7.80 5.52
N GLN A 396 21.66 6.79 5.29
CA GLN A 396 22.77 6.42 6.19
C GLN A 396 23.78 7.55 6.35
N ILE A 397 24.15 8.21 5.24
CA ILE A 397 25.08 9.34 5.29
C ILE A 397 24.49 10.56 6.03
N LEU A 398 23.14 10.67 6.12
CA LEU A 398 22.48 11.70 6.93
C LEU A 398 22.53 11.40 8.43
N THR A 399 22.62 10.13 8.81
CA THR A 399 22.66 9.66 10.21
C THR A 399 24.08 9.46 10.75
N GLU A 400 25.02 9.03 9.91
CA GLU A 400 26.42 8.88 10.26
C GLU A 400 27.12 10.25 10.13
N THR A 401 27.10 11.04 11.20
CA THR A 401 27.91 12.27 11.31
C THR A 401 29.26 11.89 11.90
N PRO A 402 30.35 11.81 11.09
CA PRO A 402 31.71 11.87 11.65
C PRO A 402 31.89 13.21 12.36
N GLU A 403 32.96 13.36 13.13
CA GLU A 403 33.33 14.63 13.78
C GLU A 403 33.38 15.79 12.74
N MET A 404 32.26 16.46 12.54
CA MET A 404 32.10 17.56 11.59
C MET A 404 31.68 18.83 12.32
N THR A 405 32.02 19.97 11.75
CA THR A 405 31.51 21.27 12.21
C THR A 405 30.00 21.36 11.94
N ALA A 406 29.27 22.08 12.80
CA ALA A 406 27.82 22.29 12.64
C ALA A 406 27.46 22.86 11.25
N THR A 407 28.33 23.68 10.66
CA THR A 407 28.15 24.28 9.33
C THR A 407 28.24 23.24 8.21
N GLU A 408 29.20 22.31 8.29
CA GLU A 408 29.32 21.22 7.30
C GLU A 408 28.15 20.25 7.36
N VAL A 409 27.63 19.96 8.55
CA VAL A 409 26.42 19.14 8.73
C VAL A 409 25.21 19.78 8.06
N ILE A 410 25.01 21.10 8.24
CA ILE A 410 23.91 21.85 7.64
C ILE A 410 24.02 21.88 6.11
N GLU A 411 25.20 22.15 5.55
CA GLU A 411 25.42 22.18 4.10
C GLU A 411 25.19 20.81 3.46
N ARG A 412 25.74 19.74 4.03
CA ARG A 412 25.52 18.37 3.53
C ARG A 412 24.06 17.92 3.62
N THR A 413 23.38 18.27 4.71
CA THR A 413 21.93 17.99 4.85
C THR A 413 21.13 18.73 3.80
N ARG A 414 21.54 19.97 3.48
CA ARG A 414 20.91 20.79 2.44
C ARG A 414 21.12 20.23 1.03
N GLU A 415 22.36 19.85 0.68
CA GLU A 415 22.67 19.24 -0.63
C GLU A 415 21.91 17.94 -0.85
N LYS A 416 21.86 17.07 0.16
CA LYS A 416 21.17 15.78 0.07
C LYS A 416 19.66 15.92 0.14
N GLY A 417 19.16 16.89 0.92
CA GLY A 417 17.74 17.25 0.92
C GLY A 417 17.27 17.72 -0.45
N ALA A 418 18.12 18.36 -1.24
CA ALA A 418 17.80 18.78 -2.60
C ALA A 418 17.51 17.59 -3.54
N LEU A 419 18.20 16.45 -3.38
CA LEU A 419 17.96 15.23 -4.15
C LEU A 419 16.60 14.59 -3.85
N LEU A 420 16.11 14.73 -2.62
CA LEU A 420 14.81 14.21 -2.17
C LEU A 420 13.66 15.18 -2.44
N SER A 421 13.96 16.43 -2.73
CA SER A 421 12.98 17.52 -2.88
C SER A 421 11.81 17.18 -3.84
N PRO A 422 12.02 16.58 -5.02
CA PRO A 422 10.91 16.28 -5.93
C PRO A 422 9.93 15.27 -5.33
N THR A 423 10.44 14.21 -4.69
CA THR A 423 9.60 13.18 -4.06
C THR A 423 8.87 13.75 -2.84
N MET A 424 9.57 14.53 -2.00
CA MET A 424 8.97 15.17 -0.83
C MET A 424 7.91 16.20 -1.22
N GLY A 425 8.18 17.03 -2.22
CA GLY A 425 7.22 18.03 -2.73
C GLY A 425 5.92 17.39 -3.21
N ARG A 426 6.02 16.25 -3.89
CA ARG A 426 4.84 15.49 -4.32
C ARG A 426 4.06 14.93 -3.13
N GLN A 427 4.74 14.36 -2.14
CA GLN A 427 4.07 13.87 -0.92
C GLN A 427 3.36 15.00 -0.19
N GLN A 428 3.94 16.19 -0.14
CA GLN A 428 3.29 17.35 0.45
C GLN A 428 2.04 17.78 -0.30
N SER A 429 2.07 17.81 -1.63
CA SER A 429 0.95 18.28 -2.45
C SER A 429 -0.17 17.25 -2.61
N GLU A 430 0.16 15.95 -2.79
CA GLU A 430 -0.84 14.91 -3.10
C GLU A 430 -1.38 14.20 -1.84
N SER A 431 -0.59 14.13 -0.77
CA SER A 431 -0.97 13.37 0.43
C SER A 431 -1.17 14.26 1.64
N LEU A 432 -0.13 14.99 2.08
CA LEU A 432 -0.18 15.73 3.34
C LEU A 432 -1.11 16.95 3.27
N GLY A 433 -1.14 17.68 2.14
CA GLY A 433 -2.05 18.80 1.93
C GLY A 433 -3.52 18.38 2.03
N PRO A 434 -4.01 17.48 1.18
CA PRO A 434 -5.39 16.97 1.26
C PRO A 434 -5.73 16.32 2.60
N MET A 435 -4.75 15.67 3.26
CA MET A 435 -4.94 15.13 4.61
C MET A 435 -5.26 16.24 5.62
N ILE A 436 -4.46 17.31 5.62
CA ILE A 436 -4.66 18.45 6.53
C ILE A 436 -5.99 19.17 6.23
N GLU A 437 -6.36 19.35 4.97
CA GLU A 437 -7.65 19.90 4.58
C GLU A 437 -8.80 19.05 5.13
N ARG A 438 -8.70 17.72 5.02
CA ARG A 438 -9.69 16.79 5.56
C ARG A 438 -9.78 16.81 7.08
N GLU A 439 -8.67 17.05 7.77
CA GLU A 439 -8.63 17.14 9.25
C GLU A 439 -9.28 18.42 9.78
N ILE A 440 -9.26 19.50 8.99
CA ILE A 440 -9.87 20.78 9.35
C ILE A 440 -11.39 20.70 9.26
N ASP A 441 -11.96 19.93 8.31
CA ASP A 441 -13.40 19.70 8.13
C ASP A 441 -14.00 18.77 9.21
#